data_47e386794f2adfa107aa4b6631f6ec33
#
_entry.id   47e386794f2adfa107aa4b6631f6ec33
#
_cell.length_a   1.000
_cell.length_b   1.000
_cell.length_c   1.000
_cell.angle_alpha   90.00
_cell.angle_beta   90.00
_cell.angle_gamma   90.00
#
_symmetry.space_group_name_H-M   'P 1'
#
loop_
_entity.id
_entity.type
_entity.pdbx_description
1 polymer ?
#
loop_
_entity_poly.entity_id
_entity_poly.type
_entity_poly.pdbx_seq_one_letter_code
_entity_poly.pdbx_strand_id
1 'polypeptide(L)'
;MSAPGVVVHHPATRAGAPGADRASVVLLHGGNVASGMWEPQVERLDDLDLWTPDLPGFGARAAEDWTSLDAAADDVAATVAHLAGEREVHVVGLSFGGIVALRVAARHPGLVSSALASGAVLDGVPGLMGAFGRAQLLAWDRPWYWKAQARAMGLPPEARDQFVRSGLAIRRDNEERLVREVYGGCWPDGLEESGARVLAVAGGRDLRPARRALETVARRMPGAMVRIAPGLHHQWSAEDPDLFSDMVRSWVVDGTAHPGLAPVPGIGGRVRRG
;
A
#
# COMPACT_ATOMS: atom_id res chain seq x y z
N MET A 1 23.66 3.31 11.78
CA MET A 1 22.39 2.65 12.13
C MET A 1 21.38 3.77 12.34
N SER A 2 20.46 3.98 11.40
CA SER A 2 19.37 4.93 11.57
C SER A 2 18.47 4.47 12.70
N ALA A 3 17.96 5.42 13.51
CA ALA A 3 16.96 5.09 14.52
C ALA A 3 15.75 4.42 13.85
N PRO A 4 15.13 3.40 14.48
CA PRO A 4 13.93 2.81 13.93
C PRO A 4 12.89 3.90 13.70
N GLY A 5 12.26 3.89 12.52
CA GLY A 5 11.24 4.86 12.15
C GLY A 5 10.10 4.92 13.17
N VAL A 6 9.31 5.97 13.15
CA VAL A 6 8.13 6.08 14.01
C VAL A 6 7.14 4.98 13.58
N VAL A 7 7.00 3.97 14.42
CA VAL A 7 6.15 2.81 14.19
C VAL A 7 5.20 2.66 15.36
N VAL A 8 3.92 2.50 15.09
CA VAL A 8 2.95 2.16 16.13
C VAL A 8 2.69 0.66 16.07
N HIS A 9 2.87 -0.01 17.19
CA HIS A 9 2.56 -1.42 17.38
C HIS A 9 1.17 -1.57 17.97
N HIS A 10 0.36 -2.40 17.34
CA HIS A 10 -0.98 -2.76 17.79
C HIS A 10 -1.00 -4.27 18.02
N PRO A 11 -0.70 -4.74 19.25
CA PRO A 11 -0.69 -6.16 19.56
C PRO A 11 -2.09 -6.75 19.42
N ALA A 12 -2.17 -8.01 19.00
CA ALA A 12 -3.44 -8.73 18.96
C ALA A 12 -4.09 -8.74 20.36
N THR A 13 -5.33 -8.32 20.44
CA THR A 13 -6.11 -8.25 21.69
C THR A 13 -7.14 -9.36 21.79
N ARG A 14 -7.41 -10.06 20.69
CA ARG A 14 -8.35 -11.18 20.59
C ARG A 14 -7.63 -12.42 20.03
N ALA A 15 -8.02 -13.61 20.49
CA ALA A 15 -7.54 -14.85 19.92
C ALA A 15 -8.01 -14.95 18.46
N GLY A 16 -7.04 -15.05 17.55
CA GLY A 16 -7.27 -15.21 16.14
C GLY A 16 -7.59 -16.63 15.70
N ALA A 17 -7.80 -16.83 14.40
CA ALA A 17 -7.85 -18.15 13.80
C ALA A 17 -6.51 -18.88 14.00
N PRO A 18 -6.46 -20.23 13.94
CA PRO A 18 -5.20 -20.97 14.03
C PRO A 18 -4.17 -20.46 13.01
N GLY A 19 -3.00 -20.04 13.49
CA GLY A 19 -1.94 -19.45 12.68
C GLY A 19 -1.85 -17.91 12.73
N ALA A 20 -2.92 -17.22 13.13
CA ALA A 20 -2.90 -15.75 13.25
C ALA A 20 -1.89 -15.25 14.29
N ASP A 21 -1.64 -16.02 15.31
CA ASP A 21 -0.66 -15.77 16.38
C ASP A 21 0.80 -15.74 15.90
N ARG A 22 1.06 -16.28 14.71
CA ARG A 22 2.39 -16.32 14.08
C ARG A 22 2.62 -15.22 13.06
N ALA A 23 1.57 -14.53 12.65
CA ALA A 23 1.64 -13.52 11.61
C ALA A 23 1.81 -12.12 12.22
N SER A 24 2.81 -11.38 11.74
CA SER A 24 2.93 -9.95 11.95
C SER A 24 2.61 -9.25 10.63
N VAL A 25 1.73 -8.25 10.68
CA VAL A 25 1.28 -7.51 9.51
C VAL A 25 1.77 -6.07 9.58
N VAL A 26 2.50 -5.65 8.57
CA VAL A 26 2.94 -4.26 8.40
C VAL A 26 2.04 -3.56 7.41
N LEU A 27 1.34 -2.52 7.85
CA LEU A 27 0.41 -1.74 7.05
C LEU A 27 1.08 -0.44 6.59
N LEU A 28 1.38 -0.34 5.29
CA LEU A 28 2.06 0.81 4.68
C LEU A 28 1.04 1.76 4.06
N HIS A 29 1.02 3.00 4.55
CA HIS A 29 0.08 4.02 4.12
C HIS A 29 0.30 4.49 2.68
N GLY A 30 -0.73 5.09 2.07
CA GLY A 30 -0.67 5.73 0.77
C GLY A 30 0.10 7.05 0.77
N GLY A 31 0.31 7.63 -0.40
CA GLY A 31 0.78 9.01 -0.51
C GLY A 31 -0.24 10.00 0.06
N ASN A 32 0.23 11.16 0.50
CA ASN A 32 -0.59 12.27 1.03
C ASN A 32 -1.31 12.01 2.36
N VAL A 33 -1.04 10.88 2.99
CA VAL A 33 -1.58 10.47 4.28
C VAL A 33 -0.46 9.93 5.18
N ALA A 34 -0.79 9.40 6.34
CA ALA A 34 0.13 8.82 7.31
C ALA A 34 -0.47 7.53 7.89
N SER A 35 0.24 6.88 8.80
CA SER A 35 -0.17 5.63 9.46
C SER A 35 -1.56 5.66 10.06
N GLY A 36 -2.05 6.82 10.54
CA GLY A 36 -3.41 6.98 11.07
C GLY A 36 -4.53 6.64 10.09
N MET A 37 -4.26 6.53 8.78
CA MET A 37 -5.27 6.03 7.83
C MET A 37 -5.73 4.60 8.11
N TRP A 38 -4.94 3.86 8.87
CA TRP A 38 -5.18 2.46 9.18
C TRP A 38 -6.01 2.22 10.45
N GLU A 39 -6.43 3.28 11.16
CA GLU A 39 -7.29 3.14 12.35
C GLU A 39 -8.50 2.21 12.13
N PRO A 40 -9.26 2.32 11.01
CA PRO A 40 -10.37 1.41 10.78
C PRO A 40 -9.96 -0.07 10.62
N GLN A 41 -8.76 -0.34 10.09
CA GLN A 41 -8.24 -1.69 9.95
C GLN A 41 -7.68 -2.21 11.27
N VAL A 42 -7.03 -1.38 12.05
CA VAL A 42 -6.53 -1.73 13.40
C VAL A 42 -7.69 -2.19 14.29
N GLU A 43 -8.82 -1.49 14.26
CA GLU A 43 -10.00 -1.87 15.04
C GLU A 43 -10.61 -3.21 14.62
N ARG A 44 -10.50 -3.58 13.31
CA ARG A 44 -11.10 -4.78 12.73
C ARG A 44 -10.21 -6.00 12.72
N LEU A 45 -8.91 -5.79 12.71
CA LEU A 45 -7.88 -6.83 12.69
C LEU A 45 -7.27 -7.04 14.08
N ASP A 46 -8.08 -6.93 15.13
CA ASP A 46 -7.69 -7.07 16.53
C ASP A 46 -7.21 -8.48 16.91
N ASP A 47 -7.34 -9.42 15.99
CA ASP A 47 -6.83 -10.79 16.06
C ASP A 47 -5.44 -10.98 15.42
N LEU A 48 -4.87 -9.93 14.82
CA LEU A 48 -3.55 -9.93 14.21
C LEU A 48 -2.60 -8.98 14.94
N ASP A 49 -1.31 -9.28 14.85
CA ASP A 49 -0.24 -8.41 15.37
C ASP A 49 0.11 -7.38 14.28
N LEU A 50 -0.27 -6.10 14.49
CA LEU A 50 -0.18 -5.07 13.46
C LEU A 50 0.91 -4.03 13.76
N TRP A 51 1.55 -3.56 12.71
CA TRP A 51 2.56 -2.51 12.72
C TRP A 51 2.22 -1.45 11.67
N THR A 52 2.11 -0.20 12.08
CA THR A 52 1.77 0.91 11.19
C THR A 52 2.88 1.97 11.19
N PRO A 53 3.93 1.81 10.38
CA PRO A 53 4.99 2.80 10.27
C PRO A 53 4.55 4.02 9.46
N ASP A 54 5.07 5.19 9.83
CA ASP A 54 5.13 6.33 8.93
C ASP A 54 6.34 6.18 8.00
N LEU A 55 6.11 6.30 6.70
CA LEU A 55 7.16 6.25 5.69
C LEU A 55 7.98 7.56 5.69
N PRO A 56 9.28 7.55 5.30
CA PRO A 56 10.09 8.76 5.23
C PRO A 56 9.41 9.87 4.42
N GLY A 57 9.39 11.09 4.96
CA GLY A 57 8.73 12.23 4.33
C GLY A 57 7.23 12.37 4.63
N PHE A 58 6.65 11.47 5.44
CA PHE A 58 5.21 11.48 5.77
C PHE A 58 4.96 11.40 7.28
N GLY A 59 3.79 11.85 7.70
CA GLY A 59 3.33 11.75 9.09
C GLY A 59 4.31 12.36 10.08
N ALA A 60 4.67 11.63 11.11
CA ALA A 60 5.66 12.06 12.11
C ALA A 60 7.09 12.18 11.53
N ARG A 61 7.33 11.61 10.36
CA ARG A 61 8.59 11.67 9.62
C ARG A 61 8.59 12.70 8.47
N ALA A 62 7.61 13.62 8.43
CA ALA A 62 7.44 14.60 7.35
C ALA A 62 8.67 15.52 7.16
N ALA A 63 9.49 15.73 8.21
CA ALA A 63 10.72 16.50 8.14
C ALA A 63 11.90 15.76 7.49
N GLU A 64 11.81 14.44 7.34
CA GLU A 64 12.86 13.63 6.72
C GLU A 64 12.85 13.79 5.20
N ASP A 65 14.03 13.68 4.61
CA ASP A 65 14.17 13.74 3.15
C ASP A 65 13.70 12.44 2.50
N TRP A 66 12.85 12.56 1.49
CA TRP A 66 12.60 11.46 0.58
C TRP A 66 13.87 11.18 -0.25
N THR A 67 14.34 9.95 -0.22
CA THR A 67 15.54 9.53 -0.95
C THR A 67 15.15 8.76 -2.21
N SER A 68 14.50 7.61 -2.04
CA SER A 68 14.02 6.76 -3.14
C SER A 68 13.02 5.73 -2.62
N LEU A 69 12.29 5.09 -3.54
CA LEU A 69 11.44 3.94 -3.23
C LEU A 69 12.25 2.77 -2.63
N ASP A 70 13.46 2.56 -3.12
CA ASP A 70 14.36 1.52 -2.61
C ASP A 70 14.80 1.80 -1.18
N ALA A 71 15.20 3.05 -0.90
CA ALA A 71 15.57 3.45 0.46
C ALA A 71 14.39 3.35 1.44
N ALA A 72 13.17 3.67 1.00
CA ALA A 72 11.98 3.48 1.82
C ALA A 72 11.70 2.01 2.10
N ALA A 73 11.91 1.13 1.12
CA ALA A 73 11.77 -0.31 1.31
C ALA A 73 12.82 -0.87 2.28
N ASP A 74 14.07 -0.41 2.18
CA ASP A 74 15.15 -0.81 3.09
C ASP A 74 14.88 -0.33 4.53
N ASP A 75 14.36 0.89 4.70
CA ASP A 75 13.94 1.43 5.99
C ASP A 75 12.82 0.61 6.63
N VAL A 76 11.80 0.24 5.87
CA VAL A 76 10.72 -0.65 6.33
C VAL A 76 11.29 -2.01 6.70
N ALA A 77 12.15 -2.59 5.88
CA ALA A 77 12.75 -3.90 6.13
C ALA A 77 13.61 -3.92 7.42
N ALA A 78 14.41 -2.87 7.65
CA ALA A 78 15.20 -2.73 8.88
C ALA A 78 14.30 -2.63 10.11
N THR A 79 13.19 -1.88 10.01
CA THR A 79 12.20 -1.74 11.08
C THR A 79 11.55 -3.09 11.38
N VAL A 80 11.08 -3.78 10.36
CA VAL A 80 10.43 -5.10 10.47
C VAL A 80 11.38 -6.14 11.07
N ALA A 81 12.61 -6.23 10.57
CA ALA A 81 13.62 -7.17 11.09
C ALA A 81 13.90 -6.96 12.59
N HIS A 82 13.83 -5.71 13.06
CA HIS A 82 14.01 -5.40 14.47
C HIS A 82 12.79 -5.77 15.34
N LEU A 83 11.58 -5.63 14.80
CA LEU A 83 10.34 -5.72 15.57
C LEU A 83 9.68 -7.10 15.49
N ALA A 84 9.75 -7.78 14.36
CA ALA A 84 9.03 -9.03 14.13
C ALA A 84 9.67 -10.26 14.82
N GLY A 85 10.98 -10.21 15.15
CA GLY A 85 11.69 -11.35 15.71
C GLY A 85 11.66 -12.55 14.75
N GLU A 86 11.17 -13.70 15.22
CA GLU A 86 11.06 -14.95 14.42
C GLU A 86 9.68 -15.12 13.75
N ARG A 87 8.81 -14.11 13.78
CA ARG A 87 7.46 -14.21 13.20
C ARG A 87 7.50 -14.06 11.68
N GLU A 88 6.56 -14.71 11.02
CA GLU A 88 6.30 -14.46 9.61
C GLU A 88 5.75 -13.04 9.42
N VAL A 89 6.33 -12.30 8.48
CA VAL A 89 5.93 -10.93 8.18
C VAL A 89 5.16 -10.85 6.88
N HIS A 90 4.00 -10.20 6.95
CA HIS A 90 3.18 -9.87 5.79
C HIS A 90 3.14 -8.36 5.62
N VAL A 91 3.47 -7.88 4.43
CA VAL A 91 3.46 -6.45 4.14
C VAL A 91 2.26 -6.10 3.28
N VAL A 92 1.42 -5.21 3.78
CA VAL A 92 0.20 -4.74 3.12
C VAL A 92 0.33 -3.25 2.86
N GLY A 93 0.10 -2.80 1.64
CA GLY A 93 0.19 -1.38 1.31
C GLY A 93 -0.91 -0.90 0.39
N LEU A 94 -1.32 0.36 0.59
CA LEU A 94 -2.23 1.06 -0.30
C LEU A 94 -1.45 2.04 -1.18
N SER A 95 -1.73 2.03 -2.50
CA SER A 95 -1.19 3.02 -3.45
C SER A 95 0.34 3.06 -3.40
N PHE A 96 0.92 4.18 -2.97
CA PHE A 96 2.35 4.33 -2.71
C PHE A 96 2.88 3.25 -1.74
N GLY A 97 2.19 2.99 -0.62
CA GLY A 97 2.55 1.91 0.30
C GLY A 97 2.55 0.53 -0.36
N GLY A 98 1.66 0.30 -1.35
CA GLY A 98 1.65 -0.93 -2.15
C GLY A 98 2.89 -1.09 -3.02
N ILE A 99 3.41 0.02 -3.57
CA ILE A 99 4.68 0.02 -4.32
C ILE A 99 5.85 -0.34 -3.37
N VAL A 100 5.87 0.26 -2.18
CA VAL A 100 6.90 -0.03 -1.17
C VAL A 100 6.79 -1.48 -0.68
N ALA A 101 5.58 -2.01 -0.46
CA ALA A 101 5.37 -3.41 -0.05
C ALA A 101 5.97 -4.41 -1.04
N LEU A 102 5.74 -4.21 -2.34
CA LEU A 102 6.34 -5.04 -3.39
C LEU A 102 7.86 -4.91 -3.43
N ARG A 103 8.41 -3.70 -3.18
CA ARG A 103 9.86 -3.50 -3.11
C ARG A 103 10.50 -4.17 -1.90
N VAL A 104 9.85 -4.14 -0.74
CA VAL A 104 10.33 -4.89 0.44
C VAL A 104 10.44 -6.37 0.10
N ALA A 105 9.40 -6.94 -0.53
CA ALA A 105 9.42 -8.33 -0.94
C ALA A 105 10.53 -8.65 -1.95
N ALA A 106 10.78 -7.76 -2.90
CA ALA A 106 11.81 -7.93 -3.92
C ALA A 106 13.24 -7.85 -3.36
N ARG A 107 13.48 -6.85 -2.51
CA ARG A 107 14.83 -6.52 -2.02
C ARG A 107 15.25 -7.33 -0.79
N HIS A 108 14.29 -7.81 -0.03
CA HIS A 108 14.51 -8.55 1.21
C HIS A 108 13.79 -9.92 1.18
N PRO A 109 14.13 -10.79 0.20
CA PRO A 109 13.56 -12.13 0.11
C PRO A 109 13.92 -12.92 1.38
N GLY A 110 12.93 -13.62 1.93
CA GLY A 110 13.09 -14.34 3.19
C GLY A 110 12.73 -13.56 4.44
N LEU A 111 12.61 -12.21 4.37
CA LEU A 111 12.05 -11.41 5.46
C LEU A 111 10.52 -11.35 5.37
N VAL A 112 9.96 -11.41 4.17
CA VAL A 112 8.54 -11.19 3.88
C VAL A 112 7.91 -12.44 3.30
N SER A 113 6.96 -13.02 4.02
CA SER A 113 6.21 -14.21 3.56
C SER A 113 5.19 -13.88 2.48
N SER A 114 4.62 -12.68 2.51
CA SER A 114 3.72 -12.20 1.46
C SER A 114 3.64 -10.68 1.37
N ALA A 115 3.36 -10.18 0.18
CA ALA A 115 3.07 -8.79 -0.08
C ALA A 115 1.65 -8.63 -0.67
N LEU A 116 0.88 -7.68 -0.11
CA LEU A 116 -0.41 -7.25 -0.63
C LEU A 116 -0.29 -5.80 -1.10
N ALA A 117 -0.49 -5.55 -2.39
CA ALA A 117 -0.45 -4.22 -2.98
C ALA A 117 -1.85 -3.83 -3.49
N SER A 118 -2.48 -2.85 -2.83
CA SER A 118 -3.76 -2.29 -3.25
C SER A 118 -3.56 -0.97 -3.97
N GLY A 119 -4.07 -0.82 -5.19
CA GLY A 119 -4.05 0.43 -5.95
C GLY A 119 -2.65 0.90 -6.37
N ALA A 120 -1.63 0.04 -6.39
CA ALA A 120 -0.27 0.39 -6.76
C ALA A 120 -0.17 0.78 -8.24
N VAL A 121 0.57 1.85 -8.55
CA VAL A 121 0.86 2.30 -9.91
C VAL A 121 2.29 1.89 -10.25
N LEU A 122 2.47 0.90 -11.13
CA LEU A 122 3.78 0.29 -11.41
C LEU A 122 4.34 0.67 -12.78
N ASP A 123 3.47 0.90 -13.76
CA ASP A 123 3.86 1.15 -15.17
C ASP A 123 4.11 2.63 -15.48
N GLY A 124 4.10 3.49 -14.46
CA GLY A 124 4.20 4.92 -14.63
C GLY A 124 2.89 5.60 -15.08
N VAL A 125 2.95 6.92 -15.22
CA VAL A 125 1.82 7.77 -15.61
C VAL A 125 2.23 8.66 -16.77
N PRO A 126 2.15 8.19 -18.03
CA PRO A 126 2.60 8.94 -19.20
C PRO A 126 1.61 10.02 -19.65
N GLY A 127 2.08 10.89 -20.53
CA GLY A 127 1.27 11.83 -21.30
C GLY A 127 0.64 12.93 -20.45
N LEU A 128 -0.55 13.38 -20.87
CA LEU A 128 -1.27 14.50 -20.25
C LEU A 128 -1.63 14.24 -18.78
N MET A 129 -1.96 13.01 -18.42
CA MET A 129 -2.26 12.64 -17.04
C MET A 129 -1.05 12.85 -16.12
N GLY A 130 0.14 12.42 -16.56
CA GLY A 130 1.37 12.66 -15.82
C GLY A 130 1.76 14.14 -15.76
N ALA A 131 1.53 14.89 -16.84
CA ALA A 131 1.75 16.33 -16.86
C ALA A 131 0.81 17.06 -15.89
N PHE A 132 -0.47 16.70 -15.88
CA PHE A 132 -1.45 17.24 -14.94
C PHE A 132 -1.10 16.92 -13.49
N GLY A 133 -0.73 15.67 -13.19
CA GLY A 133 -0.27 15.26 -11.85
C GLY A 133 0.93 16.09 -11.37
N ARG A 134 1.90 16.33 -12.24
CA ARG A 134 3.04 17.22 -11.91
C ARG A 134 2.63 18.67 -11.74
N ALA A 135 1.66 19.16 -12.53
CA ALA A 135 1.17 20.53 -12.40
C ALA A 135 0.46 20.79 -11.05
N GLN A 136 -0.11 19.77 -10.42
CA GLN A 136 -0.71 19.90 -9.09
C GLN A 136 0.32 20.30 -8.02
N LEU A 137 1.60 19.96 -8.20
CA LEU A 137 2.68 20.38 -7.30
C LEU A 137 2.83 21.91 -7.22
N LEU A 138 2.37 22.66 -8.20
CA LEU A 138 2.34 24.13 -8.15
C LEU A 138 1.41 24.69 -7.06
N ALA A 139 0.40 23.92 -6.68
CA ALA A 139 -0.55 24.28 -5.64
C ALA A 139 -0.32 23.52 -4.31
N TRP A 140 0.77 22.76 -4.21
CA TRP A 140 1.03 21.85 -3.10
C TRP A 140 0.96 22.52 -1.72
N ASP A 141 1.56 23.69 -1.58
CA ASP A 141 1.59 24.45 -0.33
C ASP A 141 0.32 25.26 -0.06
N ARG A 142 -0.76 25.01 -0.80
CA ARG A 142 -1.99 25.80 -0.71
C ARG A 142 -3.10 25.01 -0.01
N PRO A 143 -3.65 25.52 1.12
CA PRO A 143 -4.74 24.85 1.83
C PRO A 143 -5.98 24.58 0.98
N TRP A 144 -6.30 25.46 0.01
CA TRP A 144 -7.43 25.27 -0.87
C TRP A 144 -7.29 24.04 -1.78
N TYR A 145 -6.04 23.73 -2.19
CA TYR A 145 -5.75 22.54 -2.98
C TYR A 145 -6.11 21.27 -2.21
N TRP A 146 -5.62 21.12 -0.98
CA TRP A 146 -5.89 19.97 -0.11
C TRP A 146 -7.38 19.86 0.24
N LYS A 147 -8.07 21.00 0.47
CA LYS A 147 -9.53 21.02 0.67
C LYS A 147 -10.29 20.53 -0.56
N ALA A 148 -9.85 20.90 -1.76
CA ALA A 148 -10.43 20.42 -3.00
C ALA A 148 -10.18 18.91 -3.20
N GLN A 149 -8.97 18.45 -2.94
CA GLN A 149 -8.63 17.02 -2.99
C GLN A 149 -9.47 16.19 -2.00
N ALA A 150 -9.58 16.61 -0.76
CA ALA A 150 -10.40 15.93 0.24
C ALA A 150 -11.87 15.76 -0.22
N ARG A 151 -12.43 16.78 -0.88
CA ARG A 151 -13.78 16.70 -1.44
C ARG A 151 -13.85 15.77 -2.65
N ALA A 152 -12.89 15.87 -3.56
CA ALA A 152 -12.81 15.03 -4.76
C ALA A 152 -12.65 13.53 -4.43
N MET A 153 -11.95 13.22 -3.32
CA MET A 153 -11.80 11.88 -2.79
C MET A 153 -13.02 11.37 -2.01
N GLY A 154 -14.05 12.21 -1.85
CA GLY A 154 -15.26 11.82 -1.10
C GLY A 154 -15.05 11.69 0.40
N LEU A 155 -13.97 12.24 0.96
CA LEU A 155 -13.71 12.11 2.39
C LEU A 155 -14.84 12.74 3.23
N PRO A 156 -15.28 12.06 4.30
CA PRO A 156 -16.28 12.59 5.19
C PRO A 156 -15.78 13.86 5.91
N PRO A 157 -16.65 14.78 6.32
CA PRO A 157 -16.27 16.09 6.86
C PRO A 157 -15.25 16.01 8.00
N GLU A 158 -15.40 15.05 8.89
CA GLU A 158 -14.54 14.82 10.07
C GLU A 158 -13.11 14.45 9.70
N ALA A 159 -12.90 13.75 8.58
CA ALA A 159 -11.57 13.34 8.10
C ALA A 159 -10.85 14.42 7.28
N ARG A 160 -11.59 15.42 6.77
CA ARG A 160 -11.05 16.43 5.84
C ARG A 160 -9.97 17.31 6.46
N ASP A 161 -10.16 17.76 7.69
CA ASP A 161 -9.20 18.65 8.36
C ASP A 161 -7.90 17.91 8.67
N GLN A 162 -7.96 16.65 9.06
CA GLN A 162 -6.78 15.82 9.24
C GLN A 162 -6.04 15.61 7.92
N PHE A 163 -6.75 15.28 6.83
CA PHE A 163 -6.17 15.12 5.50
C PHE A 163 -5.47 16.41 5.03
N VAL A 164 -6.09 17.58 5.22
CA VAL A 164 -5.49 18.88 4.88
C VAL A 164 -4.22 19.12 5.69
N ARG A 165 -4.23 18.87 6.99
CA ARG A 165 -3.02 19.03 7.83
C ARG A 165 -1.91 18.08 7.40
N SER A 166 -2.23 16.82 7.16
CA SER A 166 -1.25 15.83 6.71
C SER A 166 -0.62 16.21 5.37
N GLY A 167 -1.45 16.64 4.41
CA GLY A 167 -0.97 17.06 3.10
C GLY A 167 -0.06 18.30 3.16
N LEU A 168 -0.42 19.30 3.97
CA LEU A 168 0.40 20.50 4.15
C LEU A 168 1.72 20.25 4.90
N ALA A 169 1.81 19.16 5.66
CA ALA A 169 3.05 18.76 6.34
C ALA A 169 4.06 18.11 5.39
N ILE A 170 3.60 17.57 4.25
CA ILE A 170 4.48 16.91 3.28
C ILE A 170 5.25 17.98 2.50
N ARG A 171 6.55 17.87 2.55
CA ARG A 171 7.44 18.79 1.83
C ARG A 171 7.28 18.59 0.32
N ARG A 172 7.11 19.71 -0.38
CA ARG A 172 6.92 19.71 -1.84
C ARG A 172 8.09 19.07 -2.59
N ASP A 173 9.33 19.29 -2.16
CA ASP A 173 10.51 18.72 -2.80
C ASP A 173 10.59 17.18 -2.62
N ASN A 174 10.06 16.65 -1.51
CA ASN A 174 9.90 15.22 -1.30
C ASN A 174 8.90 14.63 -2.30
N GLU A 175 7.73 15.27 -2.44
CA GLU A 175 6.72 14.83 -3.36
C GLU A 175 7.16 14.94 -4.83
N GLU A 176 7.89 15.97 -5.20
CA GLU A 176 8.47 16.11 -6.55
C GLU A 176 9.40 14.94 -6.90
N ARG A 177 10.23 14.49 -5.95
CA ARG A 177 11.11 13.31 -6.13
C ARG A 177 10.30 12.03 -6.23
N LEU A 178 9.34 11.83 -5.34
CA LEU A 178 8.47 10.65 -5.34
C LEU A 178 7.65 10.55 -6.64
N VAL A 179 6.99 11.62 -7.04
CA VAL A 179 6.18 11.67 -8.27
C VAL A 179 7.05 11.40 -9.51
N ARG A 180 8.27 11.91 -9.55
CA ARG A 180 9.20 11.64 -10.66
C ARG A 180 9.51 10.14 -10.78
N GLU A 181 9.74 9.48 -9.65
CA GLU A 181 10.08 8.06 -9.58
C GLU A 181 8.86 7.20 -9.97
N VAL A 182 7.71 7.43 -9.36
CA VAL A 182 6.48 6.67 -9.64
C VAL A 182 5.96 6.89 -11.06
N TYR A 183 5.97 8.14 -11.54
CA TYR A 183 5.47 8.45 -12.88
C TYR A 183 6.40 8.01 -14.00
N GLY A 184 7.68 7.79 -13.69
CA GLY A 184 8.64 7.19 -14.62
C GLY A 184 8.46 5.69 -14.84
N GLY A 185 7.70 5.04 -13.97
CA GLY A 185 7.58 3.59 -13.88
C GLY A 185 8.49 3.03 -12.79
N CYS A 186 7.93 2.21 -11.92
CA CYS A 186 8.57 1.81 -10.68
C CYS A 186 8.39 0.32 -10.35
N TRP A 187 8.37 -0.53 -11.37
CA TRP A 187 8.38 -1.98 -11.13
C TRP A 187 9.61 -2.37 -10.29
N PRO A 188 9.45 -3.14 -9.21
CA PRO A 188 10.59 -3.54 -8.38
C PRO A 188 11.43 -4.61 -9.08
N ASP A 189 12.72 -4.34 -9.24
CA ASP A 189 13.66 -5.33 -9.76
C ASP A 189 13.82 -6.49 -8.75
N GLY A 190 13.87 -7.72 -9.25
CA GLY A 190 14.01 -8.93 -8.43
C GLY A 190 12.71 -9.43 -7.79
N LEU A 191 11.56 -8.79 -8.05
CA LEU A 191 10.30 -9.23 -7.47
C LEU A 191 9.87 -10.62 -7.97
N GLU A 192 10.11 -10.92 -9.23
CA GLU A 192 9.79 -12.21 -9.84
C GLU A 192 10.54 -13.38 -9.22
N GLU A 193 11.74 -13.12 -8.76
CA GLU A 193 12.67 -14.11 -8.16
C GLU A 193 12.57 -14.14 -6.62
N SER A 194 11.82 -13.24 -6.01
CA SER A 194 11.77 -13.09 -4.55
C SER A 194 11.20 -14.30 -3.80
N GLY A 195 10.37 -15.11 -4.48
CA GLY A 195 9.65 -16.21 -3.86
C GLY A 195 8.47 -15.78 -2.96
N ALA A 196 8.29 -14.49 -2.73
CA ALA A 196 7.19 -13.98 -1.92
C ALA A 196 5.83 -14.20 -2.61
N ARG A 197 4.82 -14.57 -1.84
CA ARG A 197 3.44 -14.60 -2.33
C ARG A 197 2.96 -13.17 -2.55
N VAL A 198 2.35 -12.88 -3.70
CA VAL A 198 1.85 -11.55 -4.04
C VAL A 198 0.36 -11.57 -4.32
N LEU A 199 -0.38 -10.67 -3.66
CA LEU A 199 -1.75 -10.32 -4.01
C LEU A 199 -1.77 -8.85 -4.45
N ALA A 200 -2.16 -8.59 -5.70
CA ALA A 200 -2.40 -7.25 -6.19
C ALA A 200 -3.89 -7.00 -6.39
N VAL A 201 -4.39 -5.90 -5.85
CA VAL A 201 -5.82 -5.54 -5.91
C VAL A 201 -5.96 -4.09 -6.37
N ALA A 202 -7.04 -3.78 -7.09
CA ALA A 202 -7.46 -2.41 -7.33
C ALA A 202 -8.97 -2.29 -7.17
N GLY A 203 -9.47 -1.12 -6.83
CA GLY A 203 -10.90 -0.84 -6.89
C GLY A 203 -11.43 -0.95 -8.32
N GLY A 204 -12.66 -1.40 -8.50
CA GLY A 204 -13.29 -1.50 -9.82
C GLY A 204 -13.44 -0.13 -10.51
N ARG A 205 -13.47 0.95 -9.72
CA ARG A 205 -13.52 2.35 -10.15
C ARG A 205 -12.22 3.10 -9.88
N ASP A 206 -11.13 2.38 -9.59
CA ASP A 206 -9.82 2.95 -9.38
C ASP A 206 -9.26 3.63 -10.64
N LEU A 207 -8.20 4.40 -10.47
CA LEU A 207 -7.47 5.05 -11.57
C LEU A 207 -7.00 4.01 -12.60
N ARG A 208 -7.04 4.38 -13.88
CA ARG A 208 -6.58 3.50 -14.97
C ARG A 208 -5.17 2.95 -14.76
N PRO A 209 -4.16 3.75 -14.32
CA PRO A 209 -2.81 3.23 -14.07
C PRO A 209 -2.77 2.13 -13.01
N ALA A 210 -3.52 2.26 -11.91
CA ALA A 210 -3.58 1.24 -10.86
C ALA A 210 -4.22 -0.07 -11.37
N ARG A 211 -5.31 0.03 -12.15
CA ARG A 211 -5.94 -1.16 -12.76
C ARG A 211 -5.06 -1.82 -13.81
N ARG A 212 -4.31 -1.03 -14.60
CA ARG A 212 -3.34 -1.54 -15.58
C ARG A 212 -2.19 -2.28 -14.90
N ALA A 213 -1.74 -1.83 -13.75
CA ALA A 213 -0.70 -2.51 -12.98
C ALA A 213 -1.06 -3.96 -12.64
N LEU A 214 -2.36 -4.30 -12.46
CA LEU A 214 -2.80 -5.68 -12.27
C LEU A 214 -2.46 -6.58 -13.47
N GLU A 215 -2.60 -6.05 -14.70
CA GLU A 215 -2.23 -6.79 -15.92
C GLU A 215 -0.72 -7.01 -15.98
N THR A 216 0.06 -6.03 -15.55
CA THR A 216 1.52 -6.13 -15.49
C THR A 216 1.96 -7.16 -14.45
N VAL A 217 1.37 -7.12 -13.24
CA VAL A 217 1.62 -8.14 -12.20
C VAL A 217 1.30 -9.54 -12.72
N ALA A 218 0.10 -9.74 -13.30
CA ALA A 218 -0.30 -11.06 -13.81
C ALA A 218 0.62 -11.58 -14.92
N ARG A 219 1.12 -10.69 -15.77
CA ARG A 219 2.02 -11.04 -16.87
C ARG A 219 3.43 -11.38 -16.39
N ARG A 220 3.98 -10.59 -15.46
CA ARG A 220 5.35 -10.75 -14.97
C ARG A 220 5.46 -11.78 -13.86
N MET A 221 4.41 -11.96 -13.06
CA MET A 221 4.35 -12.92 -11.96
C MET A 221 3.17 -13.87 -12.14
N PRO A 222 3.28 -14.94 -12.93
CA PRO A 222 2.17 -15.88 -13.17
C PRO A 222 1.63 -16.56 -11.91
N GLY A 223 2.41 -16.60 -10.82
CA GLY A 223 2.01 -17.12 -9.51
C GLY A 223 1.30 -16.11 -8.61
N ALA A 224 1.30 -14.82 -8.97
CA ALA A 224 0.61 -13.80 -8.19
C ALA A 224 -0.91 -13.88 -8.34
N MET A 225 -1.62 -13.55 -7.27
CA MET A 225 -3.07 -13.34 -7.35
C MET A 225 -3.36 -11.90 -7.72
N VAL A 226 -4.25 -11.69 -8.68
CA VAL A 226 -4.73 -10.36 -9.07
C VAL A 226 -6.25 -10.31 -8.95
N ARG A 227 -6.79 -9.25 -8.33
CA ARG A 227 -8.22 -9.12 -8.04
C ARG A 227 -8.70 -7.67 -8.21
N ILE A 228 -10.03 -7.55 -8.35
CA ILE A 228 -10.73 -6.26 -8.34
C ILE A 228 -11.66 -6.24 -7.12
N ALA A 229 -11.70 -5.12 -6.40
CA ALA A 229 -12.72 -4.81 -5.42
C ALA A 229 -13.91 -4.14 -6.14
N PRO A 230 -15.04 -4.87 -6.38
CA PRO A 230 -16.09 -4.41 -7.28
C PRO A 230 -16.75 -3.11 -6.81
N GLY A 231 -16.91 -2.15 -7.72
CA GLY A 231 -17.63 -0.90 -7.45
C GLY A 231 -16.89 0.13 -6.60
N LEU A 232 -15.75 -0.23 -6.00
CA LEU A 232 -14.99 0.62 -5.08
C LEU A 232 -13.92 1.45 -5.80
N HIS A 233 -13.53 2.58 -5.19
CA HIS A 233 -12.55 3.53 -5.72
C HIS A 233 -11.13 3.26 -5.18
N HIS A 234 -10.22 4.22 -5.34
CA HIS A 234 -8.82 4.10 -4.94
C HIS A 234 -8.62 3.93 -3.42
N GLN A 235 -9.35 4.67 -2.62
CA GLN A 235 -9.28 4.68 -1.15
C GLN A 235 -10.27 3.70 -0.50
N TRP A 236 -10.46 2.53 -1.11
CA TRP A 236 -11.49 1.60 -0.65
C TRP A 236 -11.23 0.97 0.72
N SER A 237 -10.03 1.08 1.27
CA SER A 237 -9.78 0.75 2.68
C SER A 237 -10.60 1.61 3.66
N ALA A 238 -10.98 2.83 3.24
CA ALA A 238 -11.87 3.72 4.00
C ALA A 238 -13.32 3.65 3.50
N GLU A 239 -13.53 3.31 2.22
CA GLU A 239 -14.87 3.21 1.61
C GLU A 239 -15.61 1.94 2.06
N ASP A 240 -14.90 0.81 2.16
CA ASP A 240 -15.40 -0.47 2.68
C ASP A 240 -14.32 -1.12 3.57
N PRO A 241 -14.18 -0.62 4.81
CA PRO A 241 -13.15 -1.10 5.72
C PRO A 241 -13.35 -2.55 6.15
N ASP A 242 -14.58 -3.06 6.12
CA ASP A 242 -14.88 -4.45 6.46
C ASP A 242 -14.33 -5.39 5.38
N LEU A 243 -14.66 -5.15 4.12
CA LEU A 243 -14.14 -5.95 3.00
C LEU A 243 -12.62 -5.87 2.90
N PHE A 244 -12.04 -4.67 3.14
CA PHE A 244 -10.58 -4.51 3.12
C PHE A 244 -9.91 -5.35 4.21
N SER A 245 -10.42 -5.29 5.43
CA SER A 245 -9.88 -6.04 6.57
C SER A 245 -10.05 -7.55 6.38
N ASP A 246 -11.20 -8.01 5.89
CA ASP A 246 -11.44 -9.42 5.60
C ASP A 246 -10.53 -9.94 4.46
N MET A 247 -10.24 -9.10 3.46
CA MET A 247 -9.23 -9.42 2.44
C MET A 247 -7.85 -9.59 3.05
N VAL A 248 -7.43 -8.67 3.92
CA VAL A 248 -6.12 -8.76 4.61
C VAL A 248 -6.06 -10.05 5.42
N ARG A 249 -7.09 -10.35 6.21
CA ARG A 249 -7.16 -11.57 7.03
C ARG A 249 -7.08 -12.83 6.17
N SER A 250 -7.91 -12.94 5.12
CA SER A 250 -7.90 -14.10 4.22
C SER A 250 -6.55 -14.30 3.54
N TRP A 251 -5.88 -13.20 3.18
CA TRP A 251 -4.56 -13.26 2.56
C TRP A 251 -3.46 -13.70 3.53
N VAL A 252 -3.46 -13.14 4.72
CA VAL A 252 -2.43 -13.40 5.74
C VAL A 252 -2.59 -14.79 6.35
N VAL A 253 -3.80 -15.15 6.75
CA VAL A 253 -4.06 -16.41 7.47
C VAL A 253 -4.23 -17.59 6.52
N ASP A 254 -5.06 -17.43 5.48
CA ASP A 254 -5.43 -18.54 4.59
C ASP A 254 -4.58 -18.60 3.31
N GLY A 255 -3.85 -17.54 2.99
CA GLY A 255 -3.09 -17.40 1.75
C GLY A 255 -3.95 -17.30 0.49
N THR A 256 -5.22 -16.92 0.64
CA THR A 256 -6.21 -16.85 -0.44
C THR A 256 -6.77 -15.44 -0.62
N ALA A 257 -7.27 -15.16 -1.83
CA ALA A 257 -8.02 -13.93 -2.05
C ALA A 257 -9.42 -14.05 -1.48
N HIS A 258 -9.90 -13.01 -0.78
CA HIS A 258 -11.25 -12.99 -0.22
C HIS A 258 -12.33 -13.15 -1.31
N PRO A 259 -13.40 -13.94 -1.10
CA PRO A 259 -14.43 -14.23 -2.11
C PRO A 259 -15.23 -12.98 -2.56
N GLY A 260 -15.26 -11.91 -1.78
CA GLY A 260 -15.84 -10.62 -2.16
C GLY A 260 -15.06 -9.88 -3.25
N LEU A 261 -13.84 -10.34 -3.59
CA LEU A 261 -13.04 -9.77 -4.68
C LEU A 261 -13.31 -10.53 -5.98
N ALA A 262 -13.45 -9.79 -7.07
CA ALA A 262 -13.68 -10.36 -8.40
C ALA A 262 -12.37 -10.66 -9.14
N PRO A 263 -12.33 -11.64 -10.04
CA PRO A 263 -11.25 -11.80 -11.01
C PRO A 263 -11.11 -10.56 -11.90
N VAL A 264 -9.88 -10.27 -12.34
CA VAL A 264 -9.65 -9.20 -13.31
C VAL A 264 -10.15 -9.66 -14.69
N PRO A 265 -11.04 -8.91 -15.36
CA PRO A 265 -11.52 -9.27 -16.69
C PRO A 265 -10.36 -9.47 -17.69
N GLY A 266 -10.39 -10.59 -18.42
CA GLY A 266 -9.33 -10.92 -19.40
C GLY A 266 -8.05 -11.52 -18.83
N ILE A 267 -7.90 -11.58 -17.53
CA ILE A 267 -6.78 -12.26 -16.85
C ILE A 267 -7.32 -13.54 -16.19
N GLY A 268 -6.78 -14.70 -16.54
CA GLY A 268 -7.14 -15.97 -15.87
C GLY A 268 -8.17 -16.83 -16.57
N GLY A 269 -8.05 -17.04 -17.90
CA GLY A 269 -8.84 -17.95 -18.72
C GLY A 269 -8.10 -19.19 -19.27
N ARG A 270 -6.95 -19.56 -18.70
CA ARG A 270 -6.29 -20.82 -19.07
C ARG A 270 -6.01 -21.69 -17.84
N VAL A 271 -7.06 -22.22 -17.24
CA VAL A 271 -6.91 -23.48 -16.52
C VAL A 271 -6.62 -24.54 -17.57
N ARG A 272 -5.36 -24.96 -17.70
CA ARG A 272 -5.05 -26.19 -18.43
C ARG A 272 -5.77 -27.32 -17.68
N ARG A 273 -6.89 -27.79 -18.25
CA ARG A 273 -7.39 -29.12 -17.93
C ARG A 273 -6.38 -30.10 -18.53
N GLY A 274 -5.58 -30.67 -17.70
CA GLY A 274 -4.76 -31.82 -17.95
C GLY A 274 -5.26 -32.95 -17.06
#